data_4d117fec9996daf4d8056b5fa345d377
#
_entry.id   4d117fec9996daf4d8056b5fa345d377
#
_cell.length_a   1.000
_cell.length_b   1.000
_cell.length_c   1.000
_cell.angle_alpha   90.00
_cell.angle_beta   90.00
_cell.angle_gamma   90.00
#
_symmetry.space_group_name_H-M   'P 1'
#
loop_
_entity.id
_entity.type
_entity.pdbx_description
1 polymer ?
#
loop_
_entity_poly.entity_id
_entity_poly.type
_entity_poly.pdbx_seq_one_letter_code
_entity_poly.pdbx_strand_id
1 'polypeptide(L)'
;MHVFYLHGFASSPDSSKATYFSNRLAARGLRMECPDLNQPDFSTLTVSRMLQQVEDRIRALPPGDVALIGSSLGGFVAVEAAARQANRERHPITQLILLAPAVDLEWEKWSELGSAGVEGWRRAGSVNVFHYAFDEDRQLAFGFYEDANRYHVSAHRLPQPMLIFQGRQDESVSPAAVERFATVQPRATLYMLDDGHQLKNSLHFIWEKAAAALGL
;
A
#
# COMPACT_ATOMS: atom_id res chain seq x y z
N MET A 1 1.96 8.86 -18.80
CA MET A 1 1.47 8.26 -17.53
C MET A 1 2.65 8.08 -16.59
N HIS A 2 2.47 8.41 -15.32
CA HIS A 2 3.45 8.22 -14.24
C HIS A 2 3.03 7.01 -13.42
N VAL A 3 3.96 6.11 -13.09
CA VAL A 3 3.67 4.90 -12.31
C VAL A 3 4.42 4.96 -10.99
N PHE A 4 3.70 4.83 -9.89
CA PHE A 4 4.25 4.76 -8.54
C PHE A 4 4.06 3.39 -7.95
N TYR A 5 5.04 2.94 -7.19
CA TYR A 5 4.93 1.78 -6.31
C TYR A 5 5.06 2.21 -4.85
N LEU A 6 4.05 1.91 -4.05
CA LEU A 6 4.01 2.19 -2.62
C LEU A 6 4.23 0.90 -1.85
N HIS A 7 5.38 0.80 -1.19
CA HIS A 7 5.77 -0.41 -0.46
C HIS A 7 4.98 -0.59 0.85
N GLY A 8 4.98 -1.80 1.37
CA GLY A 8 4.29 -2.15 2.61
C GLY A 8 5.01 -1.67 3.88
N PHE A 9 4.38 -1.95 5.02
CA PHE A 9 4.92 -1.69 6.34
C PHE A 9 6.24 -2.46 6.56
N ALA A 10 7.20 -1.83 7.23
CA ALA A 10 8.53 -2.38 7.53
C ALA A 10 9.26 -2.96 6.29
N SER A 11 9.01 -2.38 5.12
CA SER A 11 9.57 -2.75 3.82
C SER A 11 10.36 -1.58 3.22
N SER A 12 10.77 -1.68 1.95
CA SER A 12 11.55 -0.63 1.28
C SER A 12 11.25 -0.55 -0.23
N PRO A 13 11.75 0.49 -0.92
CA PRO A 13 11.72 0.60 -2.37
C PRO A 13 12.40 -0.57 -3.10
N ASP A 14 13.35 -1.25 -2.45
CA ASP A 14 14.11 -2.38 -3.01
C ASP A 14 13.47 -3.74 -2.74
N SER A 15 12.22 -3.76 -2.23
CA SER A 15 11.50 -5.01 -1.99
C SER A 15 11.37 -5.85 -3.26
N SER A 16 11.27 -7.16 -3.11
CA SER A 16 11.21 -8.10 -4.25
C SER A 16 10.07 -7.78 -5.22
N LYS A 17 8.90 -7.37 -4.70
CA LYS A 17 7.75 -6.96 -5.53
C LYS A 17 8.04 -5.64 -6.26
N ALA A 18 8.61 -4.64 -5.59
CA ALA A 18 8.96 -3.36 -6.21
C ALA A 18 9.99 -3.57 -7.34
N THR A 19 11.04 -4.33 -7.08
CA THR A 19 12.06 -4.69 -8.07
C THR A 19 11.45 -5.45 -9.26
N TYR A 20 10.53 -6.39 -9.00
CA TYR A 20 9.84 -7.14 -10.05
C TYR A 20 9.06 -6.21 -10.99
N PHE A 21 8.24 -5.32 -10.44
CA PHE A 21 7.46 -4.35 -11.23
C PHE A 21 8.34 -3.35 -11.96
N SER A 22 9.38 -2.82 -11.28
CA SER A 22 10.34 -1.87 -11.86
C SER A 22 11.01 -2.43 -13.11
N ASN A 23 11.53 -3.66 -13.03
CA ASN A 23 12.19 -4.33 -14.15
C ASN A 23 11.24 -4.57 -15.33
N ARG A 24 9.99 -4.95 -15.05
CA ARG A 24 8.98 -5.21 -16.09
C ARG A 24 8.50 -3.94 -16.77
N LEU A 25 8.35 -2.85 -16.03
CA LEU A 25 8.01 -1.53 -16.58
C LEU A 25 9.17 -0.96 -17.39
N ALA A 26 10.40 -1.06 -16.88
CA ALA A 26 11.61 -0.60 -17.60
C ALA A 26 11.78 -1.30 -18.95
N ALA A 27 11.50 -2.60 -19.03
CA ALA A 27 11.52 -3.37 -20.27
C ALA A 27 10.49 -2.88 -21.31
N ARG A 28 9.52 -2.04 -20.90
CA ARG A 28 8.52 -1.38 -21.76
C ARG A 28 8.73 0.13 -21.90
N GLY A 29 9.91 0.61 -21.50
CA GLY A 29 10.28 2.04 -21.60
C GLY A 29 9.59 2.94 -20.57
N LEU A 30 8.98 2.38 -19.52
CA LEU A 30 8.35 3.14 -18.44
C LEU A 30 9.21 3.13 -17.18
N ARG A 31 9.37 4.31 -16.59
CA ARG A 31 10.01 4.45 -15.29
C ARG A 31 8.96 4.37 -14.18
N MET A 32 9.23 3.55 -13.17
CA MET A 32 8.45 3.49 -11.95
C MET A 32 9.13 4.32 -10.86
N GLU A 33 8.37 5.14 -10.16
CA GLU A 33 8.81 5.80 -8.94
C GLU A 33 8.42 4.97 -7.72
N CYS A 34 9.37 4.76 -6.82
CA CYS A 34 9.13 4.06 -5.57
C CYS A 34 9.68 4.91 -4.41
N PRO A 35 8.87 5.82 -3.83
CA PRO A 35 9.31 6.62 -2.70
C PRO A 35 9.58 5.72 -1.48
N ASP A 36 10.64 6.02 -0.73
CA ASP A 36 10.86 5.39 0.57
C ASP A 36 9.93 6.01 1.61
N LEU A 37 8.84 5.30 1.89
CA LEU A 37 7.82 5.75 2.83
C LEU A 37 8.29 5.74 4.29
N ASN A 38 9.45 5.14 4.60
CA ASN A 38 10.03 5.15 5.94
C ASN A 38 10.69 6.49 6.30
N GLN A 39 11.02 7.31 5.29
CA GLN A 39 11.76 8.56 5.50
C GLN A 39 10.97 9.60 6.31
N PRO A 40 11.68 10.45 7.08
CA PRO A 40 13.14 10.44 7.33
C PRO A 40 13.55 9.36 8.32
N ASP A 41 12.62 8.82 9.11
CA ASP A 41 12.89 7.84 10.15
C ASP A 41 11.66 6.94 10.40
N PHE A 42 11.87 5.62 10.38
CA PHE A 42 10.84 4.62 10.64
C PHE A 42 10.23 4.74 12.04
N SER A 43 11.03 5.10 13.05
CA SER A 43 10.53 5.15 14.43
C SER A 43 9.42 6.18 14.64
N THR A 44 9.40 7.22 13.82
CA THR A 44 8.38 8.30 13.84
C THR A 44 7.41 8.22 12.66
N LEU A 45 7.26 7.04 12.05
CA LEU A 45 6.39 6.82 10.91
C LEU A 45 4.95 7.26 11.20
N THR A 46 4.27 7.86 10.21
CA THR A 46 2.84 8.14 10.23
C THR A 46 2.24 7.99 8.84
N VAL A 47 0.95 7.65 8.77
CA VAL A 47 0.20 7.61 7.50
C VAL A 47 0.12 9.00 6.87
N SER A 48 -0.09 10.05 7.68
CA SER A 48 -0.09 11.44 7.23
C SER A 48 1.19 11.81 6.49
N ARG A 49 2.35 11.38 7.01
CA ARG A 49 3.66 11.64 6.38
C ARG A 49 3.83 10.88 5.07
N MET A 50 3.42 9.60 5.03
CA MET A 50 3.45 8.82 3.79
C MET A 50 2.60 9.47 2.70
N LEU A 51 1.40 9.91 3.04
CA LEU A 51 0.50 10.60 2.12
C LEU A 51 1.11 11.90 1.61
N GLN A 52 1.72 12.70 2.50
CA GLN A 52 2.40 13.93 2.11
C GLN A 52 3.55 13.66 1.14
N GLN A 53 4.36 12.63 1.41
CA GLN A 53 5.45 12.23 0.51
C GLN A 53 4.93 11.86 -0.90
N VAL A 54 3.86 11.07 -0.98
CA VAL A 54 3.25 10.68 -2.26
C VAL A 54 2.71 11.92 -2.98
N GLU A 55 1.99 12.79 -2.28
CA GLU A 55 1.43 14.02 -2.85
C GLU A 55 2.50 14.96 -3.38
N ASP A 56 3.59 15.16 -2.63
CA ASP A 56 4.69 16.05 -3.03
C ASP A 56 5.43 15.51 -4.25
N ARG A 57 5.65 14.19 -4.30
CA ARG A 57 6.25 13.53 -5.47
C ARG A 57 5.38 13.67 -6.71
N ILE A 58 4.08 13.42 -6.62
CA ILE A 58 3.13 13.58 -7.72
C ILE A 58 3.09 15.04 -8.18
N ARG A 59 3.07 16.00 -7.25
CA ARG A 59 3.02 17.44 -7.56
C ARG A 59 4.26 17.93 -8.32
N ALA A 60 5.41 17.31 -8.07
CA ALA A 60 6.68 17.67 -8.72
C ALA A 60 6.81 17.16 -10.17
N LEU A 61 5.92 16.26 -10.61
CA LEU A 61 5.96 15.70 -11.95
C LEU A 61 5.41 16.66 -13.03
N PRO A 62 5.80 16.48 -14.30
CA PRO A 62 5.07 17.05 -15.42
C PRO A 62 3.60 16.60 -15.41
N PRO A 63 2.65 17.43 -15.93
CA PRO A 63 1.26 17.03 -16.02
C PRO A 63 1.05 15.69 -16.71
N GLY A 64 0.16 14.84 -16.18
CA GLY A 64 -0.15 13.54 -16.76
C GLY A 64 -0.84 12.61 -15.78
N ASP A 65 -1.45 11.56 -16.30
CA ASP A 65 -2.12 10.53 -15.53
C ASP A 65 -1.17 9.80 -14.58
N VAL A 66 -1.67 9.43 -13.42
CA VAL A 66 -0.95 8.71 -12.39
C VAL A 66 -1.59 7.36 -12.13
N ALA A 67 -0.80 6.30 -12.16
CA ALA A 67 -1.16 4.98 -11.68
C ALA A 67 -0.43 4.68 -10.37
N LEU A 68 -1.16 4.20 -9.35
CA LEU A 68 -0.60 3.77 -8.09
C LEU A 68 -0.67 2.26 -7.96
N ILE A 69 0.49 1.63 -7.73
CA ILE A 69 0.62 0.22 -7.33
C ILE A 69 0.93 0.22 -5.85
N GLY A 70 0.03 -0.31 -5.02
CA GLY A 70 0.21 -0.31 -3.56
C GLY A 70 0.19 -1.71 -2.98
N SER A 71 1.19 -2.06 -2.16
CA SER A 71 1.28 -3.35 -1.48
C SER A 71 1.04 -3.21 0.02
N SER A 72 0.11 -3.99 0.57
CA SER A 72 -0.20 -4.00 2.01
C SER A 72 -0.53 -2.58 2.51
N LEU A 73 0.23 -2.04 3.48
CA LEU A 73 0.09 -0.64 3.93
C LEU A 73 0.25 0.37 2.78
N GLY A 74 1.09 0.08 1.77
CA GLY A 74 1.17 0.91 0.57
C GLY A 74 -0.13 0.92 -0.23
N GLY A 75 -0.93 -0.15 -0.17
CA GLY A 75 -2.29 -0.21 -0.71
C GLY A 75 -3.26 0.71 0.05
N PHE A 76 -3.16 0.74 1.38
CA PHE A 76 -3.89 1.69 2.23
C PHE A 76 -3.58 3.14 1.82
N VAL A 77 -2.29 3.46 1.72
CA VAL A 77 -1.84 4.80 1.30
C VAL A 77 -2.31 5.14 -0.11
N ALA A 78 -2.29 4.17 -1.05
CA ALA A 78 -2.76 4.39 -2.43
C ALA A 78 -4.25 4.74 -2.50
N VAL A 79 -5.08 4.02 -1.74
CA VAL A 79 -6.54 4.28 -1.69
C VAL A 79 -6.81 5.65 -1.06
N GLU A 80 -6.16 5.98 0.05
CA GLU A 80 -6.33 7.28 0.72
C GLU A 80 -5.83 8.45 -0.15
N ALA A 81 -4.68 8.28 -0.84
CA ALA A 81 -4.17 9.28 -1.77
C ALA A 81 -5.14 9.53 -2.93
N ALA A 82 -5.74 8.46 -3.48
CA ALA A 82 -6.74 8.58 -4.54
C ALA A 82 -8.03 9.27 -4.06
N ALA A 83 -8.48 8.99 -2.84
CA ALA A 83 -9.63 9.64 -2.24
C ALA A 83 -9.43 11.16 -2.08
N ARG A 84 -8.24 11.58 -1.64
CA ARG A 84 -7.86 12.99 -1.48
C ARG A 84 -7.70 13.73 -2.81
N GLN A 85 -7.33 13.01 -3.87
CA GLN A 85 -7.04 13.61 -5.16
C GLN A 85 -8.21 13.55 -6.17
N ALA A 86 -9.39 13.11 -5.77
CA ALA A 86 -10.55 12.93 -6.66
C ALA A 86 -10.91 14.18 -7.52
N ASN A 87 -10.39 15.37 -7.17
CA ASN A 87 -10.68 16.63 -7.86
C ASN A 87 -9.42 17.34 -8.41
N ARG A 88 -8.27 16.67 -8.58
CA ARG A 88 -7.03 17.32 -9.08
C ARG A 88 -6.85 17.14 -10.57
N GLU A 89 -6.98 18.22 -11.33
CA GLU A 89 -6.95 18.22 -12.80
C GLU A 89 -5.56 17.95 -13.41
N ARG A 90 -4.46 18.37 -12.75
CA ARG A 90 -3.11 18.28 -13.35
C ARG A 90 -2.48 16.88 -13.32
N HIS A 91 -2.76 16.11 -12.30
CA HIS A 91 -2.18 14.78 -12.06
C HIS A 91 -3.26 13.86 -11.52
N PRO A 92 -4.30 13.54 -12.31
CA PRO A 92 -5.35 12.67 -11.82
C PRO A 92 -4.79 11.27 -11.57
N ILE A 93 -5.13 10.69 -10.43
CA ILE A 93 -4.91 9.26 -10.20
C ILE A 93 -6.01 8.54 -10.98
N THR A 94 -5.62 7.87 -12.06
CA THR A 94 -6.54 7.25 -13.01
C THR A 94 -6.61 5.74 -12.89
N GLN A 95 -5.68 5.11 -12.17
CA GLN A 95 -5.61 3.66 -11.99
C GLN A 95 -5.05 3.27 -10.63
N LEU A 96 -5.68 2.30 -9.98
CA LEU A 96 -5.17 1.65 -8.77
C LEU A 96 -4.89 0.16 -9.04
N ILE A 97 -3.75 -0.33 -8.56
CA ILE A 97 -3.36 -1.74 -8.56
C ILE A 97 -2.96 -2.09 -7.14
N LEU A 98 -3.77 -2.87 -6.45
CA LEU A 98 -3.64 -3.14 -5.03
C LEU A 98 -3.23 -4.60 -4.79
N LEU A 99 -2.14 -4.79 -4.08
CA LEU A 99 -1.52 -6.09 -3.80
C LEU A 99 -1.67 -6.40 -2.31
N ALA A 100 -2.60 -7.27 -1.95
CA ALA A 100 -2.95 -7.61 -0.56
C ALA A 100 -3.14 -6.34 0.31
N PRO A 101 -4.03 -5.40 -0.09
CA PRO A 101 -4.10 -4.07 0.54
C PRO A 101 -4.64 -4.15 1.96
N ALA A 102 -3.98 -3.46 2.89
CA ALA A 102 -4.45 -3.33 4.28
C ALA A 102 -5.64 -2.35 4.35
N VAL A 103 -6.82 -2.78 3.91
CA VAL A 103 -8.04 -1.93 3.88
C VAL A 103 -8.63 -1.65 5.26
N ASP A 104 -8.31 -2.50 6.23
CA ASP A 104 -8.60 -2.33 7.66
C ASP A 104 -7.32 -2.63 8.45
N LEU A 105 -6.99 -1.78 9.42
CA LEU A 105 -5.84 -1.98 10.29
C LEU A 105 -6.32 -2.72 11.56
N GLU A 106 -6.31 -4.05 11.49
CA GLU A 106 -6.79 -4.92 12.57
C GLU A 106 -5.71 -5.04 13.68
N TRP A 107 -5.56 -3.97 14.49
CA TRP A 107 -4.52 -3.86 15.51
C TRP A 107 -4.45 -5.04 16.48
N GLU A 108 -5.59 -5.66 16.77
CA GLU A 108 -5.70 -6.81 17.67
C GLU A 108 -4.97 -8.06 17.13
N LYS A 109 -4.70 -8.08 15.83
CA LYS A 109 -4.00 -9.18 15.15
C LYS A 109 -2.49 -8.95 15.02
N TRP A 110 -1.98 -7.79 15.44
CA TRP A 110 -0.56 -7.50 15.37
C TRP A 110 0.20 -8.29 16.44
N SER A 111 0.99 -9.29 15.99
CA SER A 111 1.80 -10.14 16.87
C SER A 111 2.81 -9.36 17.71
N GLU A 112 3.34 -8.27 17.17
CA GLU A 112 4.31 -7.39 17.82
C GLU A 112 3.75 -6.71 19.07
N LEU A 113 2.43 -6.58 19.20
CA LEU A 113 1.80 -6.02 20.38
C LEU A 113 1.73 -7.00 21.55
N GLY A 114 1.90 -8.30 21.31
CA GLY A 114 1.84 -9.35 22.32
C GLY A 114 0.54 -9.31 23.16
N SER A 115 0.59 -9.86 24.36
CA SER A 115 -0.57 -9.88 25.29
C SER A 115 -0.94 -8.51 25.86
N ALA A 116 -0.03 -7.53 25.81
CA ALA A 116 -0.30 -6.17 26.30
C ALA A 116 -1.12 -5.33 25.31
N GLY A 117 -1.15 -5.74 24.03
CA GLY A 117 -1.94 -5.11 22.98
C GLY A 117 -1.64 -3.62 22.79
N VAL A 118 -2.59 -2.92 22.21
CA VAL A 118 -2.50 -1.47 21.95
C VAL A 118 -2.28 -0.66 23.23
N GLU A 119 -2.87 -1.07 24.33
CA GLU A 119 -2.70 -0.37 25.62
C GLU A 119 -1.27 -0.48 26.16
N GLY A 120 -0.63 -1.63 25.97
CA GLY A 120 0.79 -1.81 26.29
C GLY A 120 1.68 -0.90 25.43
N TRP A 121 1.41 -0.82 24.14
CA TRP A 121 2.10 0.08 23.22
C TRP A 121 1.95 1.54 23.64
N ARG A 122 0.72 1.96 23.97
CA ARG A 122 0.45 3.34 24.43
C ARG A 122 1.25 3.69 25.67
N ARG A 123 1.29 2.79 26.69
CA ARG A 123 2.03 3.02 27.94
C ARG A 123 3.54 3.05 27.75
N ALA A 124 4.05 2.19 26.87
CA ALA A 124 5.49 2.14 26.54
C ALA A 124 5.95 3.27 25.63
N GLY A 125 5.02 3.91 24.90
CA GLY A 125 5.32 4.95 23.91
C GLY A 125 5.86 4.42 22.58
N SER A 126 6.39 3.20 22.54
CA SER A 126 6.89 2.54 21.34
C SER A 126 6.78 1.02 21.45
N VAL A 127 6.85 0.33 20.30
CA VAL A 127 6.92 -1.13 20.16
C VAL A 127 8.07 -1.50 19.23
N ASN A 128 8.70 -2.65 19.45
CA ASN A 128 9.67 -3.18 18.51
C ASN A 128 8.96 -3.92 17.39
N VAL A 129 9.37 -3.62 16.16
CA VAL A 129 8.86 -4.23 14.92
C VAL A 129 10.04 -4.75 14.12
N PHE A 130 9.96 -5.99 13.67
CA PHE A 130 10.95 -6.54 12.76
C PHE A 130 10.86 -5.83 11.39
N HIS A 131 11.94 -5.16 10.99
CA HIS A 131 12.00 -4.40 9.74
C HIS A 131 12.68 -5.24 8.65
N TYR A 132 11.90 -5.83 7.77
CA TYR A 132 12.34 -6.79 6.75
C TYR A 132 13.43 -6.27 5.80
N ALA A 133 13.47 -4.96 5.54
CA ALA A 133 14.47 -4.39 4.64
C ALA A 133 15.84 -4.17 5.32
N PHE A 134 15.86 -4.07 6.66
CA PHE A 134 17.08 -3.90 7.44
C PHE A 134 17.51 -5.18 8.17
N ASP A 135 16.63 -6.20 8.16
CA ASP A 135 16.84 -7.48 8.85
C ASP A 135 17.13 -7.32 10.36
N GLU A 136 16.43 -6.36 10.99
CA GLU A 136 16.60 -6.02 12.41
C GLU A 136 15.30 -5.48 13.02
N ASP A 137 15.20 -5.54 14.35
CA ASP A 137 14.12 -4.90 15.09
C ASP A 137 14.33 -3.37 15.13
N ARG A 138 13.25 -2.64 14.84
CA ARG A 138 13.20 -1.18 14.94
C ARG A 138 12.04 -0.72 15.80
N GLN A 139 12.24 0.35 16.53
CA GLN A 139 11.17 0.95 17.30
C GLN A 139 10.17 1.67 16.41
N LEU A 140 8.89 1.58 16.78
CA LEU A 140 7.79 2.34 16.18
C LEU A 140 7.03 3.06 17.28
N ALA A 141 6.97 4.38 17.22
CA ALA A 141 6.28 5.21 18.19
C ALA A 141 4.75 5.00 18.14
N PHE A 142 4.08 5.14 19.27
CA PHE A 142 2.62 5.02 19.40
C PHE A 142 1.86 6.04 18.51
N GLY A 143 2.49 7.16 18.17
CA GLY A 143 1.94 8.14 17.23
C GLY A 143 1.55 7.57 15.85
N PHE A 144 2.14 6.43 15.44
CA PHE A 144 1.69 5.72 14.23
C PHE A 144 0.25 5.22 14.37
N TYR A 145 -0.09 4.59 15.50
CA TYR A 145 -1.44 4.15 15.80
C TYR A 145 -2.43 5.33 15.83
N GLU A 146 -2.09 6.39 16.55
CA GLU A 146 -2.95 7.56 16.69
C GLU A 146 -3.23 8.24 15.35
N ASP A 147 -2.21 8.34 14.50
CA ASP A 147 -2.33 8.93 13.18
C ASP A 147 -3.10 8.03 12.21
N ALA A 148 -2.79 6.73 12.18
CA ALA A 148 -3.42 5.77 11.28
C ALA A 148 -4.93 5.64 11.52
N ASN A 149 -5.40 5.72 12.77
CA ASN A 149 -6.80 5.67 13.11
C ASN A 149 -7.64 6.89 12.68
N ARG A 150 -7.01 7.92 12.10
CA ARG A 150 -7.73 9.03 11.48
C ARG A 150 -8.24 8.70 10.07
N TYR A 151 -7.81 7.57 9.51
CA TYR A 151 -8.08 7.18 8.14
C TYR A 151 -8.97 5.95 8.09
N HIS A 152 -10.03 6.03 7.29
CA HIS A 152 -11.03 4.97 7.17
C HIS A 152 -11.13 4.51 5.71
N VAL A 153 -10.05 3.87 5.22
CA VAL A 153 -9.91 3.47 3.81
C VAL A 153 -11.06 2.59 3.33
N SER A 154 -11.57 1.70 4.18
CA SER A 154 -12.71 0.83 3.86
C SER A 154 -14.01 1.59 3.61
N ALA A 155 -14.11 2.85 4.07
CA ALA A 155 -15.31 3.68 3.84
C ALA A 155 -15.33 4.40 2.49
N HIS A 156 -14.19 4.50 1.81
CA HIS A 156 -14.12 5.18 0.51
C HIS A 156 -14.87 4.44 -0.61
N ARG A 157 -15.42 5.20 -1.55
CA ARG A 157 -16.01 4.77 -2.80
C ARG A 157 -15.33 5.53 -3.92
N LEU A 158 -14.42 4.88 -4.63
CA LEU A 158 -13.52 5.52 -5.59
C LEU A 158 -13.99 5.30 -7.02
N PRO A 159 -14.03 6.36 -7.85
CA PRO A 159 -14.46 6.24 -9.25
C PRO A 159 -13.39 5.63 -10.16
N GLN A 160 -12.13 5.55 -9.69
CA GLN A 160 -11.03 5.03 -10.47
C GLN A 160 -11.15 3.53 -10.72
N PRO A 161 -10.78 3.03 -11.91
CA PRO A 161 -10.54 1.62 -12.12
C PRO A 161 -9.57 1.06 -11.10
N MET A 162 -9.88 -0.11 -10.56
CA MET A 162 -9.11 -0.71 -9.49
C MET A 162 -8.92 -2.21 -9.73
N LEU A 163 -7.69 -2.68 -9.78
CA LEU A 163 -7.37 -4.09 -9.71
C LEU A 163 -6.93 -4.42 -8.28
N ILE A 164 -7.54 -5.43 -7.70
CA ILE A 164 -7.22 -5.89 -6.35
C ILE A 164 -6.79 -7.36 -6.44
N PHE A 165 -5.63 -7.68 -5.89
CA PHE A 165 -5.11 -9.03 -5.80
C PHE A 165 -4.96 -9.42 -4.34
N GLN A 166 -5.65 -10.50 -3.92
CA GLN A 166 -5.67 -10.95 -2.54
C GLN A 166 -5.35 -12.44 -2.46
N GLY A 167 -4.43 -12.81 -1.59
CA GLY A 167 -4.14 -14.21 -1.29
C GLY A 167 -5.24 -14.83 -0.40
N ARG A 168 -5.70 -16.04 -0.74
CA ARG A 168 -6.70 -16.74 0.09
C ARG A 168 -6.12 -17.21 1.43
N GLN A 169 -4.79 -17.44 1.48
CA GLN A 169 -4.05 -17.86 2.67
C GLN A 169 -3.31 -16.69 3.33
N ASP A 170 -3.80 -15.46 3.13
CA ASP A 170 -3.21 -14.27 3.75
C ASP A 170 -3.55 -14.22 5.24
N GLU A 171 -2.52 -14.34 6.10
CA GLU A 171 -2.64 -14.29 7.55
C GLU A 171 -2.42 -12.88 8.12
N SER A 172 -1.91 -11.96 7.30
CA SER A 172 -1.61 -10.57 7.72
C SER A 172 -2.76 -9.62 7.43
N VAL A 173 -3.43 -9.77 6.29
CA VAL A 173 -4.59 -8.98 5.88
C VAL A 173 -5.76 -9.92 5.62
N SER A 174 -6.87 -9.64 6.30
CA SER A 174 -8.08 -10.46 6.19
C SER A 174 -8.61 -10.50 4.74
N PRO A 175 -8.64 -11.67 4.06
CA PRO A 175 -9.24 -11.79 2.73
C PRO A 175 -10.70 -11.33 2.72
N ALA A 176 -11.48 -11.64 3.76
CA ALA A 176 -12.86 -11.23 3.88
C ALA A 176 -13.03 -9.69 3.99
N ALA A 177 -12.08 -8.99 4.62
CA ALA A 177 -12.10 -7.52 4.66
C ALA A 177 -11.87 -6.93 3.26
N VAL A 178 -10.92 -7.50 2.51
CA VAL A 178 -10.63 -7.07 1.12
C VAL A 178 -11.81 -7.39 0.19
N GLU A 179 -12.46 -8.53 0.33
CA GLU A 179 -13.68 -8.87 -0.42
C GLU A 179 -14.81 -7.85 -0.16
N ARG A 180 -15.07 -7.54 1.12
CA ARG A 180 -16.07 -6.50 1.47
C ARG A 180 -15.71 -5.15 0.87
N PHE A 181 -14.46 -4.73 0.96
CA PHE A 181 -13.99 -3.48 0.35
C PHE A 181 -14.20 -3.48 -1.16
N ALA A 182 -13.80 -4.55 -1.86
CA ALA A 182 -13.94 -4.67 -3.31
C ALA A 182 -15.41 -4.60 -3.77
N THR A 183 -16.33 -5.25 -3.03
CA THR A 183 -17.76 -5.31 -3.36
C THR A 183 -18.42 -3.94 -3.44
N VAL A 184 -17.93 -2.97 -2.69
CA VAL A 184 -18.51 -1.62 -2.65
C VAL A 184 -17.81 -0.62 -3.58
N GLN A 185 -16.72 -1.03 -4.24
CA GLN A 185 -16.03 -0.18 -5.21
C GLN A 185 -16.69 -0.30 -6.59
N PRO A 186 -17.08 0.82 -7.22
CA PRO A 186 -17.89 0.78 -8.46
C PRO A 186 -17.13 0.21 -9.67
N ARG A 187 -15.81 0.25 -9.66
CA ARG A 187 -14.95 -0.16 -10.79
C ARG A 187 -13.80 -1.08 -10.35
N ALA A 188 -14.00 -1.87 -9.31
CA ALA A 188 -13.01 -2.84 -8.86
C ALA A 188 -13.15 -4.18 -9.58
N THR A 189 -12.01 -4.79 -9.88
CA THR A 189 -11.91 -6.21 -10.22
C THR A 189 -11.04 -6.87 -9.16
N LEU A 190 -11.61 -7.83 -8.42
CA LEU A 190 -10.92 -8.58 -7.39
C LEU A 190 -10.49 -9.94 -7.93
N TYR A 191 -9.22 -10.27 -7.73
CA TYR A 191 -8.63 -11.59 -7.98
C TYR A 191 -8.24 -12.24 -6.66
N MET A 192 -8.97 -13.29 -6.29
CA MET A 192 -8.64 -14.14 -5.13
C MET A 192 -7.69 -15.25 -5.60
N LEU A 193 -6.45 -15.19 -5.12
CA LEU A 193 -5.33 -16.03 -5.57
C LEU A 193 -5.02 -17.14 -4.56
N ASP A 194 -4.54 -18.27 -5.04
CA ASP A 194 -4.04 -19.35 -4.18
C ASP A 194 -2.60 -19.06 -3.73
N ASP A 195 -2.49 -18.07 -2.83
CA ASP A 195 -1.22 -17.50 -2.34
C ASP A 195 -1.44 -16.88 -0.96
N GLY A 196 -0.34 -16.57 -0.25
CA GLY A 196 -0.34 -15.83 1.01
C GLY A 196 -0.17 -14.32 0.81
N HIS A 197 0.15 -13.60 1.91
CA HIS A 197 0.29 -12.13 1.92
C HIS A 197 1.31 -11.60 0.91
N GLN A 198 2.41 -12.31 0.70
CA GLN A 198 3.47 -11.86 -0.18
C GLN A 198 3.16 -11.98 -1.67
N LEU A 199 2.16 -12.77 -2.07
CA LEU A 199 1.73 -12.98 -3.46
C LEU A 199 2.87 -13.43 -4.40
N LYS A 200 3.87 -14.15 -3.86
CA LYS A 200 5.11 -14.48 -4.59
C LYS A 200 4.85 -15.42 -5.77
N ASN A 201 3.98 -16.40 -5.58
CA ASN A 201 3.67 -17.40 -6.60
C ASN A 201 2.81 -16.83 -7.73
N SER A 202 2.11 -15.74 -7.46
CA SER A 202 1.13 -15.12 -8.36
C SER A 202 1.68 -13.92 -9.13
N LEU A 203 2.94 -13.52 -8.93
CA LEU A 203 3.50 -12.27 -9.49
C LEU A 203 3.39 -12.19 -11.01
N HIS A 204 3.55 -13.33 -11.72
CA HIS A 204 3.43 -13.34 -13.18
C HIS A 204 2.00 -13.00 -13.63
N PHE A 205 1.02 -13.66 -13.07
CA PHE A 205 -0.40 -13.39 -13.33
C PHE A 205 -0.79 -11.95 -12.99
N ILE A 206 -0.34 -11.48 -11.82
CA ILE A 206 -0.58 -10.09 -11.37
C ILE A 206 -0.01 -9.10 -12.39
N TRP A 207 1.22 -9.34 -12.86
CA TRP A 207 1.84 -8.50 -13.86
C TRP A 207 1.05 -8.45 -15.18
N GLU A 208 0.60 -9.60 -15.70
CA GLU A 208 -0.20 -9.63 -16.94
C GLU A 208 -1.45 -8.76 -16.84
N LYS A 209 -2.17 -8.86 -15.71
CA LYS A 209 -3.36 -8.03 -15.48
C LYS A 209 -3.02 -6.55 -15.29
N ALA A 210 -1.96 -6.27 -14.52
CA ALA A 210 -1.49 -4.91 -14.28
C ALA A 210 -1.03 -4.24 -15.59
N ALA A 211 -0.23 -4.93 -16.41
CA ALA A 211 0.25 -4.43 -17.69
C ALA A 211 -0.93 -4.08 -18.62
N ALA A 212 -1.91 -4.96 -18.75
CA ALA A 212 -3.11 -4.70 -19.54
C ALA A 212 -3.90 -3.46 -19.06
N ALA A 213 -4.02 -3.29 -17.73
CA ALA A 213 -4.69 -2.13 -17.14
C ALA A 213 -3.90 -0.81 -17.34
N LEU A 214 -2.58 -0.90 -17.49
CA LEU A 214 -1.69 0.22 -17.77
C LEU A 214 -1.56 0.51 -19.28
N GLY A 215 -2.19 -0.30 -20.14
CA GLY A 215 -2.14 -0.15 -21.60
C GLY A 215 -0.79 -0.60 -22.22
N LEU A 216 -0.14 -1.61 -21.64
CA LEU A 216 1.19 -2.11 -22.01
C LEU A 216 1.14 -3.46 -22.71
#